data_75802d89003e2b7069acb31bd139ca13
#
_entry.id   75802d89003e2b7069acb31bd139ca13
#
_cell.length_a   1.000
_cell.length_b   1.000
_cell.length_c   1.000
_cell.angle_alpha   90.00
_cell.angle_beta   90.00
_cell.angle_gamma   90.00
#
_symmetry.space_group_name_H-M   'P 1'
#
loop_
_entity.id
_entity.type
_entity.pdbx_description
1 polymer ?
#
loop_
_entity_poly.entity_id
_entity_poly.type
_entity_poly.pdbx_seq_one_letter_code
_entity_poly.pdbx_strand_id
1 'polypeptide(L)'
;MKKLLAVASAALYLASSVAFAKDKPNILIIFPDDVGWQNVSAYGLGTMGYKTPNIDKLAHEGTMFTDHYAQPSCTAGRAALITGQYPIRSGMTTVGRPGAELGLKAGSYTLAEVLKEQGYATGQFGKNHLGDRNEHLPTVHGFDEFFGNLYHLNTQEEFEQRDYPKDPEFFKKYGTRGVLHTYATNVDDKTVDPRFGKVGKQKIEDTGQLSRERMKNVDKEFMTASLDFIKRAQKADKPFFVWFNPSRMHMYTRLSNESRYLAADYTTEHDLYGSGLIEHDQQVGELMA
;
A
#
# COMPACT_ATOMS: atom_id res chain seq x y z
N MET A 1 22.25 -51.55 -29.53
CA MET A 1 22.01 -50.17 -29.98
C MET A 1 20.64 -49.63 -29.56
N LYS A 2 19.52 -50.26 -29.82
CA LYS A 2 18.17 -49.73 -29.47
C LYS A 2 17.97 -49.51 -27.95
N LYS A 3 18.51 -50.30 -27.05
CA LYS A 3 18.42 -50.15 -25.59
C LYS A 3 19.29 -48.98 -25.06
N LEU A 4 20.43 -48.70 -25.66
CA LEU A 4 21.29 -47.57 -25.29
C LEU A 4 20.67 -46.22 -25.70
N LEU A 5 19.99 -46.17 -26.86
CA LEU A 5 19.28 -44.98 -27.31
C LEU A 5 18.07 -44.65 -26.40
N ALA A 6 17.34 -45.66 -25.92
CA ALA A 6 16.22 -45.45 -25.01
C ALA A 6 16.65 -44.92 -23.64
N VAL A 7 17.79 -45.37 -23.09
CA VAL A 7 18.35 -44.89 -21.84
C VAL A 7 18.88 -43.46 -21.99
N ALA A 8 19.53 -43.14 -23.10
CA ALA A 8 20.00 -41.78 -23.38
C ALA A 8 18.87 -40.79 -23.55
N SER A 9 17.78 -41.19 -24.23
CA SER A 9 16.57 -40.35 -24.37
C SER A 9 15.85 -40.14 -23.04
N ALA A 10 15.75 -41.16 -22.18
CA ALA A 10 15.15 -41.00 -20.84
C ALA A 10 15.99 -40.10 -19.92
N ALA A 11 17.35 -40.21 -20.01
CA ALA A 11 18.25 -39.33 -19.26
C ALA A 11 18.19 -37.87 -19.75
N LEU A 12 17.98 -37.59 -21.05
CA LEU A 12 17.77 -36.27 -21.60
C LEU A 12 16.41 -35.66 -21.16
N TYR A 13 15.35 -36.50 -21.10
CA TYR A 13 14.05 -36.06 -20.60
C TYR A 13 14.05 -35.76 -19.09
N LEU A 14 14.82 -36.52 -18.29
CA LEU A 14 15.00 -36.25 -16.87
C LEU A 14 15.89 -35.02 -16.61
N ALA A 15 16.88 -34.77 -17.47
CA ALA A 15 17.72 -33.56 -17.37
C ALA A 15 16.98 -32.27 -17.82
N SER A 16 16.03 -32.37 -18.74
CA SER A 16 15.22 -31.22 -19.17
C SER A 16 14.13 -30.84 -18.17
N SER A 17 13.76 -31.72 -17.24
CA SER A 17 12.77 -31.41 -16.18
C SER A 17 13.40 -30.79 -14.91
N VAL A 18 14.75 -30.67 -14.84
CA VAL A 18 15.45 -30.00 -13.74
C VAL A 18 15.82 -28.53 -14.06
N ALA A 19 15.60 -28.10 -15.29
CA ALA A 19 15.83 -26.72 -15.66
C ALA A 19 14.55 -25.91 -15.43
N PHE A 20 14.66 -24.91 -14.58
CA PHE A 20 13.71 -23.84 -14.26
C PHE A 20 12.80 -24.07 -13.05
N ALA A 21 13.37 -24.28 -11.88
CA ALA A 21 12.85 -23.52 -10.75
C ALA A 21 13.30 -22.07 -10.96
N LYS A 22 12.58 -21.33 -11.79
CA LYS A 22 12.82 -19.89 -11.99
C LYS A 22 12.62 -19.24 -10.64
N ASP A 23 13.60 -18.50 -10.15
CA ASP A 23 13.49 -17.75 -8.92
C ASP A 23 12.17 -16.96 -8.95
N LYS A 24 11.40 -17.05 -7.88
CA LYS A 24 10.12 -16.34 -7.79
C LYS A 24 10.39 -14.84 -7.88
N PRO A 25 9.72 -14.09 -8.79
CA PRO A 25 9.99 -12.66 -8.93
C PRO A 25 9.56 -11.91 -7.68
N ASN A 26 10.28 -10.88 -7.31
CA ASN A 26 9.80 -9.90 -6.35
C ASN A 26 8.63 -9.11 -6.93
N ILE A 27 7.66 -8.77 -6.10
CA ILE A 27 6.45 -8.05 -6.50
C ILE A 27 6.34 -6.78 -5.67
N LEU A 28 6.42 -5.62 -6.33
CA LEU A 28 6.18 -4.31 -5.74
C LEU A 28 4.98 -3.68 -6.45
N ILE A 29 3.91 -3.42 -5.70
CA ILE A 29 2.75 -2.64 -6.17
C ILE A 29 2.84 -1.25 -5.55
N ILE A 30 2.90 -0.22 -6.38
CA ILE A 30 2.82 1.19 -5.97
C ILE A 30 1.42 1.68 -6.30
N PHE A 31 0.65 2.03 -5.27
CA PHE A 31 -0.77 2.37 -5.39
C PHE A 31 -1.06 3.73 -4.74
N PRO A 32 -0.79 4.83 -5.45
CA PRO A 32 -1.03 6.18 -4.94
C PRO A 32 -2.52 6.46 -4.72
N ASP A 33 -2.83 7.58 -4.06
CA ASP A 33 -4.17 8.00 -3.72
C ASP A 33 -4.59 9.19 -4.59
N ASP A 34 -5.69 9.08 -5.34
CA ASP A 34 -6.29 10.13 -6.16
C ASP A 34 -5.36 10.73 -7.25
N VAL A 35 -4.47 9.92 -7.84
CA VAL A 35 -3.65 10.34 -9.00
C VAL A 35 -4.42 10.10 -10.28
N GLY A 36 -4.75 11.19 -10.99
CA GLY A 36 -5.36 11.12 -12.31
C GLY A 36 -4.36 10.71 -13.40
N TRP A 37 -4.81 10.04 -14.45
CA TRP A 37 -3.95 9.56 -15.52
C TRP A 37 -3.16 10.68 -16.24
N GLN A 38 -3.75 11.87 -16.40
CA GLN A 38 -3.06 13.04 -17.02
C GLN A 38 -1.90 13.57 -16.16
N ASN A 39 -1.90 13.28 -14.87
CA ASN A 39 -0.85 13.73 -13.95
C ASN A 39 0.44 12.90 -14.08
N VAL A 40 0.36 11.73 -14.72
CA VAL A 40 1.53 10.91 -15.09
C VAL A 40 2.00 11.31 -16.47
N SER A 41 3.23 11.82 -16.59
CA SER A 41 3.69 12.41 -17.86
C SER A 41 3.83 11.39 -19.00
N ALA A 42 4.00 10.10 -18.71
CA ALA A 42 3.94 9.03 -19.72
C ALA A 42 2.58 8.97 -20.44
N TYR A 43 1.48 9.27 -19.73
CA TYR A 43 0.14 9.33 -20.32
C TYR A 43 -0.25 10.73 -20.80
N GLY A 44 0.01 11.75 -19.98
CA GLY A 44 -0.43 13.12 -20.22
C GLY A 44 0.55 13.96 -21.03
N LEU A 45 1.70 13.40 -21.43
CA LEU A 45 2.76 14.09 -22.18
C LEU A 45 3.26 15.39 -21.49
N GLY A 46 3.09 15.48 -20.18
CA GLY A 46 3.45 16.68 -19.40
C GLY A 46 2.45 17.84 -19.52
N THR A 47 1.22 17.58 -19.98
CA THR A 47 0.15 18.61 -20.12
C THR A 47 -0.14 19.34 -18.81
N MET A 48 0.10 18.71 -17.67
CA MET A 48 -0.12 19.31 -16.34
C MET A 48 1.00 20.28 -15.90
N GLY A 49 2.02 20.52 -16.74
CA GLY A 49 3.09 21.47 -16.48
C GLY A 49 4.28 20.92 -15.68
N TYR A 50 4.25 19.67 -15.27
CA TYR A 50 5.34 18.96 -14.60
C TYR A 50 5.57 17.58 -15.21
N LYS A 51 6.61 16.89 -14.78
CA LYS A 51 6.97 15.55 -15.28
C LYS A 51 7.17 14.56 -14.13
N THR A 52 6.98 13.29 -14.47
CA THR A 52 7.15 12.14 -13.56
C THR A 52 8.18 11.15 -14.14
N PRO A 53 9.47 11.54 -14.20
CA PRO A 53 10.48 10.79 -14.98
C PRO A 53 10.72 9.37 -14.44
N ASN A 54 10.57 9.12 -13.15
CA ASN A 54 10.74 7.79 -12.57
C ASN A 54 9.57 6.86 -12.90
N ILE A 55 8.33 7.37 -12.87
CA ILE A 55 7.14 6.64 -13.31
C ILE A 55 7.19 6.44 -14.84
N ASP A 56 7.61 7.46 -15.60
CA ASP A 56 7.77 7.37 -17.06
C ASP A 56 8.80 6.29 -17.43
N LYS A 57 9.88 6.14 -16.64
CA LYS A 57 10.85 5.07 -16.83
C LYS A 57 10.21 3.69 -16.75
N LEU A 58 9.32 3.46 -15.77
CA LEU A 58 8.56 2.20 -15.68
C LEU A 58 7.70 1.96 -16.92
N ALA A 59 7.07 3.00 -17.46
CA ALA A 59 6.28 2.91 -18.69
C ALA A 59 7.14 2.56 -19.92
N HIS A 60 8.34 3.12 -20.00
CA HIS A 60 9.28 2.88 -21.12
C HIS A 60 9.98 1.52 -21.05
N GLU A 61 10.33 1.06 -19.87
CA GLU A 61 11.02 -0.21 -19.66
C GLU A 61 10.06 -1.41 -19.52
N GLY A 62 8.78 -1.15 -19.29
CA GLY A 62 7.76 -2.15 -19.05
C GLY A 62 6.60 -2.10 -20.04
N THR A 63 5.40 -2.33 -19.53
CA THR A 63 4.15 -2.30 -20.31
C THR A 63 3.25 -1.20 -19.78
N MET A 64 2.79 -0.32 -20.63
CA MET A 64 1.82 0.73 -20.32
C MET A 64 0.44 0.32 -20.84
N PHE A 65 -0.55 0.27 -19.94
CA PHE A 65 -1.94 -0.02 -20.32
C PHE A 65 -2.67 1.27 -20.67
N THR A 66 -3.28 1.33 -21.84
CA THR A 66 -4.07 2.48 -22.31
C THR A 66 -5.51 2.44 -21.86
N ASP A 67 -6.03 1.25 -21.57
CA ASP A 67 -7.42 0.99 -21.24
C ASP A 67 -7.53 0.20 -19.93
N HIS A 68 -7.12 0.84 -18.83
CA HIS A 68 -7.21 0.29 -17.49
C HIS A 68 -7.95 1.27 -16.57
N TYR A 69 -9.10 0.82 -16.04
CA TYR A 69 -10.00 1.67 -15.26
C TYR A 69 -10.00 1.28 -13.79
N ALA A 70 -9.89 2.28 -12.92
CA ALA A 70 -9.99 2.13 -11.48
C ALA A 70 -11.46 2.04 -11.02
N GLN A 71 -11.65 1.69 -9.76
CA GLN A 71 -12.96 1.77 -9.11
C GLN A 71 -13.23 3.22 -8.64
N PRO A 72 -14.51 3.62 -8.44
CA PRO A 72 -14.88 5.02 -8.23
C PRO A 72 -14.58 5.56 -6.82
N SER A 73 -13.97 4.79 -5.92
CA SER A 73 -13.51 5.26 -4.62
C SER A 73 -12.26 4.53 -4.16
N CYS A 74 -11.47 5.19 -3.30
CA CYS A 74 -10.23 4.62 -2.78
C CYS A 74 -10.43 3.28 -2.04
N THR A 75 -11.46 3.14 -1.21
CA THR A 75 -11.80 1.85 -0.58
C THR A 75 -12.15 0.79 -1.62
N ALA A 76 -12.99 1.13 -2.59
CA ALA A 76 -13.41 0.21 -3.64
C ALA A 76 -12.23 -0.28 -4.49
N GLY A 77 -11.34 0.63 -4.90
CA GLY A 77 -10.14 0.30 -5.67
C GLY A 77 -9.17 -0.60 -4.91
N ARG A 78 -8.90 -0.27 -3.64
CA ARG A 78 -8.01 -1.05 -2.76
C ARG A 78 -8.57 -2.45 -2.49
N ALA A 79 -9.88 -2.56 -2.21
CA ALA A 79 -10.55 -3.83 -2.02
C ALA A 79 -10.51 -4.68 -3.30
N ALA A 80 -10.81 -4.10 -4.45
CA ALA A 80 -10.78 -4.81 -5.73
C ALA A 80 -9.38 -5.34 -6.05
N LEU A 81 -8.33 -4.53 -5.84
CA LEU A 81 -6.95 -4.94 -6.07
C LEU A 81 -6.57 -6.13 -5.17
N ILE A 82 -6.76 -5.98 -3.86
CA ILE A 82 -6.23 -6.97 -2.92
C ILE A 82 -7.03 -8.27 -2.88
N THR A 83 -8.33 -8.25 -3.23
CA THR A 83 -9.20 -9.44 -3.22
C THR A 83 -9.48 -10.02 -4.59
N GLY A 84 -9.16 -9.31 -5.68
CA GLY A 84 -9.56 -9.70 -7.03
C GLY A 84 -11.08 -9.69 -7.28
N GLN A 85 -11.86 -9.02 -6.43
CA GLN A 85 -13.33 -9.01 -6.49
C GLN A 85 -13.88 -7.62 -6.74
N TYR A 86 -14.97 -7.54 -7.50
CA TYR A 86 -15.69 -6.27 -7.62
C TYR A 86 -16.19 -5.79 -6.24
N PRO A 87 -16.12 -4.48 -5.96
CA PRO A 87 -16.48 -3.91 -4.66
C PRO A 87 -17.92 -4.22 -4.22
N ILE A 88 -18.85 -4.31 -5.16
CA ILE A 88 -20.24 -4.70 -4.88
C ILE A 88 -20.34 -6.13 -4.34
N ARG A 89 -19.42 -7.03 -4.74
CA ARG A 89 -19.37 -8.40 -4.26
C ARG A 89 -18.76 -8.51 -2.88
N SER A 90 -17.69 -7.78 -2.62
CA SER A 90 -17.02 -7.75 -1.31
C SER A 90 -17.76 -6.90 -0.27
N GLY A 91 -18.70 -6.04 -0.71
CA GLY A 91 -19.38 -5.04 0.12
C GLY A 91 -18.54 -3.78 0.40
N MET A 92 -17.32 -3.72 -0.16
CA MET A 92 -16.37 -2.61 0.08
C MET A 92 -16.52 -1.51 -0.98
N THR A 93 -17.73 -0.96 -1.15
CA THR A 93 -18.00 0.10 -2.14
C THR A 93 -17.65 1.49 -1.64
N THR A 94 -17.57 1.66 -0.32
CA THR A 94 -17.28 2.93 0.34
C THR A 94 -16.56 2.68 1.67
N VAL A 95 -16.12 3.76 2.32
CA VAL A 95 -15.49 3.72 3.64
C VAL A 95 -16.52 3.79 4.75
N GLY A 96 -16.28 3.08 5.87
CA GLY A 96 -17.01 3.25 7.11
C GLY A 96 -16.49 4.43 7.94
N ARG A 97 -17.21 4.77 9.02
CA ARG A 97 -16.71 5.69 10.05
C ARG A 97 -15.68 4.99 10.94
N PRO A 98 -14.83 5.74 11.66
CA PRO A 98 -13.92 5.15 12.64
C PRO A 98 -14.64 4.23 13.65
N GLY A 99 -14.17 2.98 13.77
CA GLY A 99 -14.78 1.95 14.60
C GLY A 99 -15.96 1.19 13.96
N ALA A 100 -16.32 1.49 12.71
CA ALA A 100 -17.41 0.80 12.02
C ALA A 100 -17.10 -0.68 11.75
N GLU A 101 -18.16 -1.49 11.66
CA GLU A 101 -18.05 -2.92 11.29
C GLU A 101 -17.77 -3.12 9.79
N LEU A 102 -17.83 -2.04 8.99
CA LEU A 102 -17.50 -2.08 7.58
C LEU A 102 -15.98 -2.15 7.40
N GLY A 103 -15.51 -3.24 6.84
CA GLY A 103 -14.11 -3.50 6.58
C GLY A 103 -13.90 -4.83 5.86
N LEU A 104 -12.65 -5.15 5.59
CA LEU A 104 -12.28 -6.41 4.95
C LEU A 104 -12.61 -7.56 5.89
N LYS A 105 -13.54 -8.42 5.48
CA LYS A 105 -14.06 -9.49 6.33
C LYS A 105 -13.13 -10.69 6.37
N ALA A 106 -13.10 -11.37 7.51
CA ALA A 106 -12.52 -12.71 7.59
C ALA A 106 -13.12 -13.62 6.50
N GLY A 107 -12.25 -14.32 5.76
CA GLY A 107 -12.66 -15.14 4.61
C GLY A 107 -12.70 -14.40 3.26
N SER A 108 -12.45 -13.09 3.23
CA SER A 108 -12.05 -12.41 2.00
C SER A 108 -10.62 -12.78 1.68
N TYR A 109 -10.44 -13.73 0.76
CA TYR A 109 -9.09 -14.19 0.39
C TYR A 109 -8.34 -13.08 -0.33
N THR A 110 -7.12 -12.81 0.09
CA THR A 110 -6.33 -11.69 -0.42
C THR A 110 -5.13 -12.16 -1.25
N LEU A 111 -4.65 -11.30 -2.13
CA LEU A 111 -3.40 -11.52 -2.86
C LEU A 111 -2.22 -11.78 -1.90
N ALA A 112 -2.20 -11.12 -0.73
CA ALA A 112 -1.17 -11.31 0.28
C ALA A 112 -1.20 -12.73 0.87
N GLU A 113 -2.39 -13.28 1.17
CA GLU A 113 -2.52 -14.68 1.63
C GLU A 113 -2.03 -15.66 0.59
N VAL A 114 -2.45 -15.49 -0.69
CA VAL A 114 -1.99 -16.35 -1.80
C VAL A 114 -0.47 -16.34 -1.93
N LEU A 115 0.14 -15.17 -1.91
CA LEU A 115 1.60 -15.04 -2.07
C LEU A 115 2.35 -15.53 -0.83
N LYS A 116 1.81 -15.32 0.36
CA LYS A 116 2.38 -15.86 1.61
C LYS A 116 2.42 -17.39 1.60
N GLU A 117 1.35 -18.06 1.14
CA GLU A 117 1.32 -19.52 0.93
C GLU A 117 2.38 -20.00 -0.07
N GLN A 118 2.76 -19.13 -1.00
CA GLN A 118 3.84 -19.38 -1.94
C GLN A 118 5.23 -19.04 -1.38
N GLY A 119 5.36 -18.68 -0.11
CA GLY A 119 6.63 -18.41 0.57
C GLY A 119 7.17 -16.99 0.44
N TYR A 120 6.36 -16.06 -0.06
CA TYR A 120 6.73 -14.64 -0.08
C TYR A 120 6.73 -14.04 1.34
N ALA A 121 7.67 -13.13 1.58
CA ALA A 121 7.54 -12.14 2.65
C ALA A 121 6.55 -11.06 2.18
N THR A 122 5.55 -10.70 3.01
CA THR A 122 4.44 -9.86 2.59
C THR A 122 4.35 -8.60 3.45
N GLY A 123 4.43 -7.42 2.85
CA GLY A 123 4.40 -6.13 3.56
C GLY A 123 3.46 -5.12 2.92
N GLN A 124 2.74 -4.36 3.75
CA GLN A 124 1.92 -3.23 3.29
C GLN A 124 2.35 -1.96 4.01
N PHE A 125 2.61 -0.89 3.26
CA PHE A 125 3.11 0.37 3.80
C PHE A 125 2.32 1.54 3.24
N GLY A 126 1.72 2.35 4.15
CA GLY A 126 0.88 3.49 3.81
C GLY A 126 -0.60 3.27 4.06
N LYS A 127 -1.46 3.94 3.29
CA LYS A 127 -2.91 3.93 3.48
C LYS A 127 -3.53 2.55 3.24
N ASN A 128 -4.21 1.98 4.26
CA ASN A 128 -4.98 0.74 4.11
C ASN A 128 -6.40 0.98 3.57
N HIS A 129 -7.21 1.75 4.27
CA HIS A 129 -8.59 2.16 3.93
C HIS A 129 -9.57 1.01 3.70
N LEU A 130 -9.38 -0.13 4.38
CA LEU A 130 -10.22 -1.32 4.31
C LEU A 130 -10.85 -1.67 5.68
N GLY A 131 -11.08 -0.66 6.52
CA GLY A 131 -11.58 -0.77 7.88
C GLY A 131 -10.48 -0.60 8.93
N ASP A 132 -10.88 -0.28 10.17
CA ASP A 132 -9.96 0.06 11.26
C ASP A 132 -10.12 -0.82 12.51
N ARG A 133 -11.08 -1.75 12.52
CA ARG A 133 -11.14 -2.76 13.58
C ARG A 133 -9.97 -3.74 13.47
N ASN A 134 -9.59 -4.33 14.56
CA ASN A 134 -8.45 -5.25 14.62
C ASN A 134 -8.57 -6.41 13.63
N GLU A 135 -9.80 -6.89 13.40
CA GLU A 135 -10.13 -7.93 12.43
C GLU A 135 -10.01 -7.50 10.96
N HIS A 136 -9.86 -6.20 10.68
CA HIS A 136 -9.72 -5.65 9.33
C HIS A 136 -8.27 -5.30 8.97
N LEU A 137 -7.34 -5.41 9.93
CA LEU A 137 -5.96 -4.98 9.72
C LEU A 137 -5.21 -5.91 8.77
N PRO A 138 -4.27 -5.40 7.98
CA PRO A 138 -3.56 -6.19 6.97
C PRO A 138 -2.88 -7.44 7.51
N THR A 139 -2.39 -7.40 8.75
CA THR A 139 -1.64 -8.50 9.37
C THR A 139 -2.50 -9.72 9.75
N VAL A 140 -3.83 -9.62 9.74
CA VAL A 140 -4.75 -10.76 9.82
C VAL A 140 -5.35 -11.15 8.46
N HIS A 141 -4.89 -10.49 7.38
CA HIS A 141 -5.25 -10.72 5.99
C HIS A 141 -4.03 -11.01 5.09
N GLY A 142 -3.06 -11.76 5.62
CA GLY A 142 -1.95 -12.30 4.85
C GLY A 142 -0.67 -11.48 4.86
N PHE A 143 -0.65 -10.24 5.32
CA PHE A 143 0.58 -9.47 5.45
C PHE A 143 1.36 -9.85 6.71
N ASP A 144 2.70 -9.98 6.59
CA ASP A 144 3.59 -10.19 7.73
C ASP A 144 3.76 -8.91 8.54
N GLU A 145 3.77 -7.77 7.85
CA GLU A 145 3.98 -6.45 8.44
C GLU A 145 3.11 -5.40 7.75
N PHE A 146 2.58 -4.48 8.55
CA PHE A 146 1.88 -3.29 8.08
C PHE A 146 2.34 -2.08 8.87
N PHE A 147 2.71 -1.00 8.17
CA PHE A 147 2.93 0.31 8.76
C PHE A 147 2.18 1.37 7.97
N GLY A 148 1.16 2.00 8.57
CA GLY A 148 0.34 2.94 7.82
C GLY A 148 -0.88 3.48 8.56
N ASN A 149 -1.63 4.33 7.86
CA ASN A 149 -2.88 4.93 8.30
C ASN A 149 -4.09 4.18 7.74
N LEU A 150 -5.22 4.27 8.45
CA LEU A 150 -6.41 3.46 8.16
C LEU A 150 -7.50 4.23 7.40
N TYR A 151 -7.40 5.55 7.31
CA TYR A 151 -8.34 6.44 6.63
C TYR A 151 -7.60 7.41 5.69
N HIS A 152 -8.36 8.14 4.87
CA HIS A 152 -7.85 9.25 4.06
C HIS A 152 -7.45 10.46 4.93
N LEU A 153 -6.64 11.34 4.38
CA LEU A 153 -5.99 12.41 5.12
C LEU A 153 -6.97 13.37 5.82
N ASN A 154 -8.08 13.74 5.18
CA ASN A 154 -9.04 14.65 5.79
C ASN A 154 -9.69 14.05 7.06
N THR A 155 -10.04 12.76 7.08
CA THR A 155 -10.54 12.12 8.31
C THR A 155 -9.43 12.00 9.37
N GLN A 156 -8.20 11.77 8.97
CA GLN A 156 -7.08 11.69 9.90
C GLN A 156 -6.80 13.03 10.61
N GLU A 157 -6.98 14.17 9.93
CA GLU A 157 -6.73 15.49 10.53
C GLU A 157 -7.95 16.13 11.21
N GLU A 158 -9.13 15.49 11.23
CA GLU A 158 -10.36 16.07 11.80
C GLU A 158 -10.20 16.59 13.22
N PHE A 159 -9.41 15.89 14.06
CA PHE A 159 -9.18 16.29 15.45
C PHE A 159 -8.46 17.66 15.61
N GLU A 160 -7.81 18.15 14.54
CA GLU A 160 -7.14 19.44 14.49
C GLU A 160 -8.05 20.56 13.92
N GLN A 161 -9.27 20.23 13.49
CA GLN A 161 -10.23 21.23 13.00
C GLN A 161 -10.68 22.14 14.15
N ARG A 162 -10.99 23.39 13.80
CA ARG A 162 -11.37 24.41 14.78
C ARG A 162 -12.64 24.04 15.54
N ASP A 163 -13.60 23.45 14.87
CA ASP A 163 -14.92 23.06 15.36
C ASP A 163 -14.97 21.63 15.92
N TYR A 164 -13.86 20.89 15.87
CA TYR A 164 -13.80 19.57 16.47
C TYR A 164 -13.95 19.64 17.99
N PRO A 165 -14.85 18.82 18.60
CA PRO A 165 -15.06 18.82 20.04
C PRO A 165 -13.77 18.59 20.82
N LYS A 166 -13.52 19.46 21.84
CA LYS A 166 -12.29 19.38 22.64
C LYS A 166 -12.38 18.43 23.83
N ASP A 167 -13.52 17.75 23.98
CA ASP A 167 -13.74 16.70 24.98
C ASP A 167 -12.89 15.46 24.61
N PRO A 168 -11.95 15.01 25.46
CA PRO A 168 -11.16 13.81 25.20
C PRO A 168 -12.00 12.53 25.03
N GLU A 169 -13.15 12.43 25.71
CA GLU A 169 -14.05 11.29 25.56
C GLU A 169 -14.71 11.26 24.17
N PHE A 170 -14.93 12.44 23.57
CA PHE A 170 -15.40 12.51 22.18
C PHE A 170 -14.35 11.89 21.24
N PHE A 171 -13.09 12.28 21.35
CA PHE A 171 -12.01 11.72 20.52
C PHE A 171 -11.87 10.22 20.74
N LYS A 172 -11.85 9.76 22.00
CA LYS A 172 -11.79 8.35 22.34
C LYS A 172 -12.92 7.52 21.70
N LYS A 173 -14.11 8.10 21.59
CA LYS A 173 -15.28 7.44 21.02
C LYS A 173 -15.35 7.51 19.49
N TYR A 174 -14.93 8.60 18.88
CA TYR A 174 -15.17 8.90 17.47
C TYR A 174 -13.91 9.19 16.64
N GLY A 175 -12.79 9.52 17.28
CA GLY A 175 -11.53 9.85 16.61
C GLY A 175 -10.94 8.68 15.85
N THR A 176 -10.07 8.97 14.91
CA THR A 176 -9.31 7.96 14.16
C THR A 176 -8.24 7.31 15.04
N ARG A 177 -7.84 6.10 14.70
CA ARG A 177 -6.57 5.53 15.19
C ARG A 177 -5.41 6.30 14.58
N GLY A 178 -4.27 6.28 15.25
CA GLY A 178 -3.02 6.82 14.73
C GLY A 178 -2.46 6.01 13.56
N VAL A 179 -1.23 6.32 13.20
CA VAL A 179 -0.45 5.47 12.28
C VAL A 179 -0.08 4.20 13.04
N LEU A 180 -0.50 3.06 12.54
CA LEU A 180 -0.26 1.78 13.18
C LEU A 180 0.96 1.09 12.59
N HIS A 181 1.75 0.42 13.46
CA HIS A 181 2.73 -0.58 13.07
C HIS A 181 2.26 -1.93 13.59
N THR A 182 1.95 -2.84 12.69
CA THR A 182 1.43 -4.16 13.09
C THR A 182 2.26 -5.30 12.50
N TYR A 183 2.31 -6.41 13.21
CA TYR A 183 3.05 -7.61 12.82
C TYR A 183 2.18 -8.84 13.00
N ALA A 184 2.14 -9.71 12.00
CA ALA A 184 1.50 -11.00 12.12
C ALA A 184 2.23 -11.89 13.14
N THR A 185 1.47 -12.63 13.94
CA THR A 185 2.01 -13.56 14.95
C THR A 185 1.30 -14.91 14.88
N ASN A 186 1.94 -15.95 15.44
CA ASN A 186 1.31 -17.25 15.62
C ASN A 186 0.49 -17.32 16.93
N VAL A 187 0.66 -16.34 17.81
CA VAL A 187 -0.04 -16.25 19.10
C VAL A 187 -1.35 -15.50 18.91
N ASP A 188 -2.46 -16.13 19.30
CA ASP A 188 -3.79 -15.51 19.27
C ASP A 188 -4.00 -14.68 20.54
N ASP A 189 -3.74 -13.39 20.48
CA ASP A 189 -4.00 -12.45 21.58
C ASP A 189 -5.50 -12.30 21.79
N LYS A 190 -5.95 -12.65 22.99
CA LYS A 190 -7.37 -12.63 23.40
C LYS A 190 -7.86 -11.27 23.87
N THR A 191 -6.98 -10.27 23.96
CA THR A 191 -7.36 -8.91 24.37
C THR A 191 -8.42 -8.36 23.44
N VAL A 192 -9.45 -7.77 24.02
CA VAL A 192 -10.56 -7.15 23.28
C VAL A 192 -10.58 -5.66 23.57
N ASP A 193 -10.35 -4.87 22.53
CA ASP A 193 -10.60 -3.44 22.58
C ASP A 193 -12.11 -3.19 22.47
N PRO A 194 -12.72 -2.37 23.35
CA PRO A 194 -14.18 -2.12 23.33
C PRO A 194 -14.69 -1.54 22.00
N ARG A 195 -13.84 -0.83 21.27
CA ARG A 195 -14.19 -0.17 20.01
C ARG A 195 -13.69 -0.93 18.79
N PHE A 196 -12.47 -1.46 18.86
CA PHE A 196 -11.80 -2.05 17.70
C PHE A 196 -11.79 -3.58 17.71
N GLY A 197 -12.37 -4.22 18.72
CA GLY A 197 -12.53 -5.67 18.79
C GLY A 197 -11.28 -6.43 19.22
N LYS A 198 -11.31 -7.75 19.03
CA LYS A 198 -10.25 -8.67 19.44
C LYS A 198 -8.96 -8.42 18.65
N VAL A 199 -7.81 -8.43 19.33
CA VAL A 199 -6.49 -8.27 18.70
C VAL A 199 -6.19 -9.42 17.73
N GLY A 200 -6.35 -10.68 18.16
CA GLY A 200 -6.13 -11.83 17.29
C GLY A 200 -4.66 -12.20 17.10
N LYS A 201 -4.32 -12.76 15.93
CA LYS A 201 -2.95 -13.22 15.61
C LYS A 201 -2.05 -12.10 15.09
N GLN A 202 -1.96 -11.02 15.84
CA GLN A 202 -1.10 -9.89 15.48
C GLN A 202 -0.63 -9.14 16.73
N LYS A 203 0.49 -8.41 16.59
CA LYS A 203 0.92 -7.37 17.51
C LYS A 203 0.55 -6.02 16.89
N ILE A 204 -0.04 -5.13 17.67
CA ILE A 204 -0.46 -3.79 17.22
C ILE A 204 0.27 -2.75 18.05
N GLU A 205 0.91 -1.80 17.38
CA GLU A 205 1.55 -0.64 17.97
C GLU A 205 0.96 0.62 17.35
N ASP A 206 0.36 1.50 18.16
CA ASP A 206 -0.08 2.82 17.71
C ASP A 206 1.11 3.78 17.86
N THR A 207 1.62 4.28 16.75
CA THR A 207 2.78 5.19 16.70
C THR A 207 2.40 6.65 16.81
N GLY A 208 1.16 6.94 17.15
CA GLY A 208 0.61 8.29 17.31
C GLY A 208 -0.19 8.80 16.12
N GLN A 209 -0.93 9.88 16.37
CA GLN A 209 -1.87 10.43 15.39
C GLN A 209 -1.18 10.93 14.12
N LEU A 210 -1.87 10.82 13.00
CA LEU A 210 -1.48 11.43 11.74
C LEU A 210 -1.94 12.91 11.72
N SER A 211 -1.21 13.75 12.47
CA SER A 211 -1.43 15.18 12.51
C SER A 211 -1.05 15.87 11.20
N ARG A 212 -1.51 17.10 10.98
CA ARG A 212 -1.10 17.95 9.83
C ARG A 212 0.40 18.08 9.71
N GLU A 213 1.10 18.16 10.83
CA GLU A 213 2.56 18.24 10.83
C GLU A 213 3.20 16.92 10.38
N ARG A 214 2.74 15.78 10.92
CA ARG A 214 3.24 14.46 10.51
C ARG A 214 2.92 14.14 9.04
N MET A 215 1.78 14.59 8.52
CA MET A 215 1.39 14.41 7.11
C MET A 215 2.43 14.93 6.13
N LYS A 216 3.22 15.95 6.51
CA LYS A 216 4.25 16.51 5.64
C LYS A 216 5.34 15.49 5.27
N ASN A 217 5.59 14.51 6.15
CA ASN A 217 6.68 13.54 6.01
C ASN A 217 6.21 12.07 6.06
N VAL A 218 4.92 11.82 6.22
CA VAL A 218 4.39 10.48 6.47
C VAL A 218 4.70 9.49 5.33
N ASP A 219 4.66 9.93 4.08
CA ASP A 219 4.99 9.05 2.95
C ASP A 219 6.48 8.68 2.91
N LYS A 220 7.36 9.55 3.44
CA LYS A 220 8.77 9.23 3.67
C LYS A 220 8.95 8.20 4.79
N GLU A 221 8.11 8.26 5.85
CA GLU A 221 8.08 7.22 6.88
C GLU A 221 7.67 5.87 6.26
N PHE A 222 6.62 5.84 5.44
CA PHE A 222 6.15 4.63 4.76
C PHE A 222 7.18 4.07 3.80
N MET A 223 7.83 4.92 3.01
CA MET A 223 8.90 4.52 2.10
C MET A 223 10.08 3.91 2.85
N THR A 224 10.51 4.54 3.93
CA THR A 224 11.62 4.05 4.77
C THR A 224 11.31 2.66 5.33
N ALA A 225 10.10 2.45 5.83
CA ALA A 225 9.65 1.16 6.34
C ALA A 225 9.57 0.09 5.23
N SER A 226 9.11 0.48 4.02
CA SER A 226 9.12 -0.40 2.84
C SER A 226 10.52 -0.86 2.47
N LEU A 227 11.47 0.07 2.38
CA LEU A 227 12.85 -0.24 2.04
C LEU A 227 13.53 -1.12 3.10
N ASP A 228 13.25 -0.88 4.38
CA ASP A 228 13.74 -1.74 5.46
C ASP A 228 13.18 -3.17 5.35
N PHE A 229 11.88 -3.30 5.10
CA PHE A 229 11.23 -4.59 4.87
C PHE A 229 11.85 -5.33 3.68
N ILE A 230 12.04 -4.66 2.54
CA ILE A 230 12.66 -5.24 1.34
C ILE A 230 14.07 -5.74 1.66
N LYS A 231 14.90 -4.92 2.34
CA LYS A 231 16.26 -5.31 2.74
C LYS A 231 16.27 -6.54 3.65
N ARG A 232 15.31 -6.63 4.58
CA ARG A 232 15.16 -7.80 5.47
C ARG A 232 14.75 -9.06 4.69
N ALA A 233 13.83 -8.94 3.73
CA ALA A 233 13.42 -10.04 2.87
C ALA A 233 14.59 -10.54 2.00
N GLN A 234 15.33 -9.63 1.36
CA GLN A 234 16.53 -9.94 0.59
C GLN A 234 17.61 -10.65 1.43
N LYS A 235 17.88 -10.13 2.64
CA LYS A 235 18.83 -10.76 3.57
C LYS A 235 18.40 -12.18 4.00
N ALA A 236 17.10 -12.44 4.03
CA ALA A 236 16.53 -13.75 4.36
C ALA A 236 16.41 -14.69 3.14
N ASP A 237 16.87 -14.24 1.96
CA ASP A 237 16.74 -14.96 0.67
C ASP A 237 15.27 -15.36 0.38
N LYS A 238 14.34 -14.43 0.64
CA LYS A 238 12.91 -14.63 0.38
C LYS A 238 12.42 -13.68 -0.70
N PRO A 239 11.63 -14.16 -1.66
CA PRO A 239 10.88 -13.27 -2.53
C PRO A 239 9.93 -12.42 -1.69
N PHE A 240 9.74 -11.17 -2.08
CA PHE A 240 8.84 -10.28 -1.36
C PHE A 240 7.65 -9.85 -2.22
N PHE A 241 6.53 -9.62 -1.54
CA PHE A 241 5.39 -8.86 -2.01
C PHE A 241 5.24 -7.62 -1.14
N VAL A 242 5.42 -6.45 -1.73
CA VAL A 242 5.22 -5.16 -1.08
C VAL A 242 4.09 -4.41 -1.76
N TRP A 243 3.12 -3.95 -0.97
CA TRP A 243 2.06 -3.04 -1.40
C TRP A 243 2.30 -1.67 -0.76
N PHE A 244 2.92 -0.77 -1.55
CA PHE A 244 3.23 0.59 -1.14
C PHE A 244 2.10 1.53 -1.52
N ASN A 245 1.49 2.16 -0.52
CA ASN A 245 0.28 2.96 -0.60
C ASN A 245 0.53 4.37 -0.08
N PRO A 246 1.25 5.24 -0.79
CA PRO A 246 1.45 6.60 -0.33
C PRO A 246 0.14 7.37 -0.22
N SER A 247 0.12 8.43 0.59
CA SER A 247 -1.06 9.28 0.78
C SER A 247 -1.22 10.32 -0.34
N ARG A 248 -0.18 10.52 -1.15
CA ARG A 248 -0.19 11.41 -2.34
C ARG A 248 -1.08 10.81 -3.43
N MET A 249 -1.92 11.50 -4.11
CA MET A 249 -2.18 12.98 -4.06
C MET A 249 -3.57 13.28 -3.51
N HIS A 250 -3.96 12.68 -2.39
CA HIS A 250 -5.24 13.03 -1.77
C HIS A 250 -5.35 14.55 -1.55
N MET A 251 -6.55 15.12 -1.70
CA MET A 251 -6.80 16.57 -1.69
C MET A 251 -6.34 17.29 -0.40
N TYR A 252 -6.15 16.57 0.71
CA TYR A 252 -5.61 17.10 1.98
C TYR A 252 -4.12 16.85 2.13
N THR A 253 -3.40 16.66 1.02
CA THR A 253 -1.95 16.53 1.00
C THR A 253 -1.28 17.73 1.68
N ARG A 254 -0.30 17.43 2.53
CA ARG A 254 0.57 18.40 3.21
C ARG A 254 2.00 18.14 2.79
N LEU A 255 2.73 19.20 2.46
CA LEU A 255 4.12 19.10 2.05
C LEU A 255 5.06 19.77 3.05
N SER A 256 6.27 19.24 3.16
CA SER A 256 7.36 19.88 3.90
C SER A 256 7.78 21.18 3.23
N ASN A 257 8.54 22.01 3.92
CA ASN A 257 9.10 23.22 3.32
C ASN A 257 10.08 22.91 2.17
N GLU A 258 10.70 21.73 2.18
CA GLU A 258 11.62 21.27 1.13
C GLU A 258 10.88 20.87 -0.14
N SER A 259 9.70 20.25 0.00
CA SER A 259 8.94 19.69 -1.12
C SER A 259 7.91 20.63 -1.72
N ARG A 260 7.44 21.65 -0.97
CA ARG A 260 6.31 22.50 -1.39
C ARG A 260 6.54 23.37 -2.62
N TYR A 261 7.77 23.49 -3.09
CA TYR A 261 8.16 24.29 -4.25
C TYR A 261 8.78 23.48 -5.38
N LEU A 262 8.67 22.15 -5.37
CA LEU A 262 9.25 21.29 -6.41
C LEU A 262 8.69 21.58 -7.81
N ALA A 263 7.43 22.03 -7.89
CA ALA A 263 6.80 22.41 -9.15
C ALA A 263 7.02 23.88 -9.54
N ALA A 264 7.78 24.67 -8.78
CA ALA A 264 7.95 26.12 -9.01
C ALA A 264 8.48 26.46 -10.39
N ASP A 265 9.31 25.60 -10.98
CA ASP A 265 9.87 25.78 -12.32
C ASP A 265 8.86 25.51 -13.46
N TYR A 266 7.73 24.89 -13.16
CA TYR A 266 6.75 24.43 -14.14
C TYR A 266 5.42 25.18 -14.10
N THR A 267 4.98 25.61 -12.93
CA THR A 267 3.65 26.20 -12.71
C THR A 267 3.73 27.50 -11.90
N THR A 268 3.16 27.51 -10.72
CA THR A 268 3.28 28.60 -9.76
C THR A 268 3.99 28.14 -8.51
N GLU A 269 4.64 29.02 -7.81
CA GLU A 269 5.34 28.73 -6.55
C GLU A 269 4.47 28.13 -5.42
N HIS A 270 3.16 28.03 -5.65
CA HIS A 270 2.21 27.47 -4.70
C HIS A 270 1.45 26.25 -5.20
N ASP A 271 1.91 25.61 -6.28
CA ASP A 271 1.30 24.37 -6.76
C ASP A 271 1.65 23.19 -5.83
N LEU A 272 0.82 22.99 -4.83
CA LEU A 272 0.97 21.89 -3.89
C LEU A 272 0.70 20.52 -4.53
N TYR A 273 -0.18 20.46 -5.54
CA TYR A 273 -0.49 19.19 -6.21
C TYR A 273 0.69 18.75 -7.08
N GLY A 274 1.20 19.63 -7.94
CA GLY A 274 2.34 19.34 -8.77
C GLY A 274 3.59 18.99 -7.97
N SER A 275 3.88 19.81 -6.92
CA SER A 275 5.00 19.54 -6.01
C SER A 275 4.88 18.20 -5.30
N GLY A 276 3.69 17.84 -4.82
CA GLY A 276 3.46 16.56 -4.16
C GLY A 276 3.59 15.37 -5.11
N LEU A 277 3.20 15.53 -6.38
CA LEU A 277 3.37 14.47 -7.36
C LEU A 277 4.83 14.30 -7.80
N ILE A 278 5.60 15.38 -7.89
CA ILE A 278 7.04 15.31 -8.11
C ILE A 278 7.74 14.60 -6.94
N GLU A 279 7.36 14.93 -5.68
CA GLU A 279 7.87 14.22 -4.50
C GLU A 279 7.53 12.72 -4.55
N HIS A 280 6.29 12.39 -4.94
CA HIS A 280 5.88 11.00 -5.12
C HIS A 280 6.71 10.29 -6.20
N ASP A 281 6.92 10.92 -7.35
CA ASP A 281 7.76 10.38 -8.42
C ASP A 281 9.21 10.12 -7.96
N GLN A 282 9.78 11.03 -7.14
CA GLN A 282 11.11 10.82 -6.53
C GLN A 282 11.11 9.59 -5.62
N GLN A 283 10.06 9.39 -4.80
CA GLN A 283 9.91 8.21 -3.95
C GLN A 283 9.79 6.92 -4.76
N VAL A 284 9.11 6.96 -5.91
CA VAL A 284 9.09 5.83 -6.85
C VAL A 284 10.50 5.52 -7.34
N GLY A 285 11.29 6.54 -7.69
CA GLY A 285 12.69 6.38 -8.07
C GLY A 285 13.55 5.72 -6.99
N GLU A 286 13.37 6.13 -5.73
CA GLU A 286 14.09 5.55 -4.58
C GLU A 286 13.69 4.07 -4.32
N LEU A 287 12.41 3.72 -4.49
CA LEU A 287 11.92 2.36 -4.33
C LEU A 287 12.40 1.41 -5.44
N MET A 288 12.70 1.95 -6.61
CA MET A 288 13.15 1.19 -7.79
C MET A 288 14.67 1.07 -7.89
N ALA A 289 15.44 1.80 -7.08
CA ALA A 289 16.92 1.75 -7.05
C ALA A 289 17.45 0.57 -6.23
#